data_42a9720745af3000c8767b762106f07f
#
_entry.id   42a9720745af3000c8767b762106f07f
#
_cell.length_a   1.000
_cell.length_b   1.000
_cell.length_c   1.000
_cell.angle_alpha   90.00
_cell.angle_beta   90.00
_cell.angle_gamma   90.00
#
_symmetry.space_group_name_H-M   'P 1'
#
loop_
_entity.id
_entity.type
_entity.pdbx_description
1 polymer ?
#
loop_
_entity_poly.entity_id
_entity_poly.type
_entity_poly.pdbx_seq_one_letter_code
_entity_poly.pdbx_strand_id
1 'polypeptide(L)'
;MSTLIRLEHLSAEVRLPDGERLTTVDDVSASFERGTSTAIIGKSGSGKTSLASIVGLLNNDYDGTLSYDGRDCAAWNDADRARFRCRHVGFVFQNYSLIPHLSAWENVALPLQYRGGIPLRVIRRRASRMLHTVGLGSRTVCSMPSRLSGGEQQRVAIARALVGDPDLLIC
;
A
#
# COMPACT_ATOMS: atom_id res chain seq x y z
N MET A 1 4.25 -9.84 -21.62
CA MET A 1 4.16 -9.16 -20.32
C MET A 1 4.33 -10.22 -19.25
N SER A 2 4.94 -9.92 -18.12
CA SER A 2 5.13 -10.91 -17.04
C SER A 2 4.12 -10.65 -15.92
N THR A 3 3.51 -11.72 -15.42
CA THR A 3 2.58 -11.65 -14.29
C THR A 3 3.32 -11.25 -13.02
N LEU A 4 2.90 -10.15 -12.38
CA LEU A 4 3.41 -9.71 -11.10
C LEU A 4 2.70 -10.43 -9.95
N ILE A 5 1.36 -10.52 -10.04
CA ILE A 5 0.52 -11.08 -8.98
C ILE A 5 -0.47 -12.06 -9.62
N ARG A 6 -0.67 -13.20 -8.96
CA ARG A 6 -1.69 -14.17 -9.33
C ARG A 6 -2.49 -14.57 -8.11
N LEU A 7 -3.80 -14.59 -8.28
CA LEU A 7 -4.79 -15.09 -7.33
C LEU A 7 -5.44 -16.34 -7.92
N GLU A 8 -5.59 -17.39 -7.12
CA GLU A 8 -6.28 -18.63 -7.52
C GLU A 8 -7.22 -19.04 -6.41
N HIS A 9 -8.54 -19.07 -6.73
CA HIS A 9 -9.61 -19.47 -5.81
C HIS A 9 -9.56 -18.76 -4.46
N LEU A 10 -9.28 -17.44 -4.46
CA LEU A 10 -9.08 -16.66 -3.24
C LEU A 10 -10.42 -16.31 -2.61
N SER A 11 -10.61 -16.72 -1.36
CA SER A 11 -11.78 -16.43 -0.54
C SER A 11 -11.37 -15.88 0.81
N ALA A 12 -12.16 -14.96 1.37
CA ALA A 12 -11.91 -14.40 2.70
C ALA A 12 -13.20 -14.08 3.44
N GLU A 13 -13.20 -14.36 4.74
CA GLU A 13 -14.30 -14.08 5.64
C GLU A 13 -13.85 -13.12 6.75
N VAL A 14 -14.79 -12.35 7.27
CA VAL A 14 -14.61 -11.51 8.46
C VAL A 14 -15.60 -11.94 9.52
N ARG A 15 -15.13 -12.17 10.74
CA ARG A 15 -15.99 -12.46 11.88
C ARG A 15 -16.59 -11.15 12.41
N LEU A 16 -17.92 -11.08 12.42
CA LEU A 16 -18.68 -9.96 12.97
C LEU A 16 -18.73 -10.03 14.50
N PRO A 17 -19.01 -8.91 15.21
CA PRO A 17 -19.09 -8.88 16.67
C PRO A 17 -20.13 -9.81 17.28
N ASP A 18 -21.17 -10.15 16.55
CA ASP A 18 -22.26 -11.10 16.92
C ASP A 18 -21.84 -12.57 16.74
N GLY A 19 -20.64 -12.82 16.18
CA GLY A 19 -20.11 -14.15 15.90
C GLY A 19 -20.43 -14.69 14.52
N GLU A 20 -21.25 -14.02 13.74
CA GLU A 20 -21.54 -14.38 12.35
C GLU A 20 -20.28 -14.20 11.47
N ARG A 21 -20.21 -14.97 10.38
CA ARG A 21 -19.16 -14.85 9.36
C ARG A 21 -19.72 -14.16 8.13
N LEU A 22 -19.05 -13.12 7.71
CA LEU A 22 -19.35 -12.38 6.50
C LEU A 22 -18.27 -12.70 5.45
N THR A 23 -18.66 -13.35 4.36
CA THR A 23 -17.78 -13.54 3.21
C THR A 23 -17.53 -12.19 2.54
N THR A 24 -16.28 -11.76 2.52
CA THR A 24 -15.85 -10.47 1.94
C THR A 24 -15.19 -10.62 0.57
N VAL A 25 -14.64 -11.80 0.29
CA VAL A 25 -14.11 -12.19 -1.02
C VAL A 25 -14.56 -13.62 -1.26
N ASP A 26 -15.09 -13.93 -2.45
CA ASP A 26 -15.68 -15.23 -2.77
C ASP A 26 -15.12 -15.74 -4.10
N ASP A 27 -14.30 -16.79 -4.02
CA ASP A 27 -13.70 -17.55 -5.13
C ASP A 27 -13.12 -16.69 -6.27
N VAL A 28 -12.28 -15.72 -5.93
CA VAL A 28 -11.68 -14.81 -6.91
C VAL A 28 -10.39 -15.37 -7.47
N SER A 29 -10.37 -15.55 -8.81
CA SER A 29 -9.16 -15.87 -9.57
C SER A 29 -8.84 -14.73 -10.54
N ALA A 30 -7.61 -14.19 -10.47
CA ALA A 30 -7.18 -13.06 -11.30
C ALA A 30 -5.64 -13.02 -11.44
N SER A 31 -5.18 -12.33 -12.47
CA SER A 31 -3.76 -12.01 -12.65
C SER A 31 -3.55 -10.53 -12.94
N PHE A 32 -2.47 -9.97 -12.38
CA PHE A 32 -2.07 -8.58 -12.58
C PHE A 32 -0.69 -8.56 -13.24
N GLU A 33 -0.62 -7.95 -14.41
CA GLU A 33 0.60 -7.90 -15.19
C GLU A 33 1.45 -6.68 -14.82
N ARG A 34 2.78 -6.81 -14.93
CA ARG A 34 3.70 -5.68 -14.73
C ARG A 34 3.45 -4.57 -15.74
N GLY A 35 3.52 -3.33 -15.28
CA GLY A 35 3.38 -2.16 -16.13
C GLY A 35 1.95 -1.88 -16.60
N THR A 36 0.95 -2.52 -15.99
CA THR A 36 -0.46 -2.28 -16.29
C THR A 36 -1.17 -1.56 -15.14
N SER A 37 -2.32 -0.98 -15.45
CA SER A 37 -3.26 -0.44 -14.46
C SER A 37 -4.53 -1.27 -14.50
N THR A 38 -5.00 -1.72 -13.33
CA THR A 38 -6.23 -2.49 -13.18
C THR A 38 -7.20 -1.75 -12.27
N ALA A 39 -8.45 -1.59 -12.69
CA ALA A 39 -9.51 -1.04 -11.86
C ALA A 39 -10.39 -2.16 -11.30
N ILE A 40 -10.52 -2.20 -9.96
CA ILE A 40 -11.49 -3.08 -9.29
C ILE A 40 -12.77 -2.27 -9.07
N ILE A 41 -13.84 -2.63 -9.79
CA ILE A 41 -15.13 -1.95 -9.74
C ILE A 41 -16.20 -2.81 -9.08
N GLY A 42 -17.18 -2.20 -8.46
CA GLY A 42 -18.29 -2.89 -7.80
C GLY A 42 -19.05 -1.99 -6.83
N LYS A 43 -20.19 -2.46 -6.35
CA LYS A 43 -21.04 -1.75 -5.36
C LYS A 43 -20.30 -1.54 -4.04
N SER A 44 -20.77 -0.60 -3.21
CA SER A 44 -20.26 -0.50 -1.82
C SER A 44 -20.49 -1.81 -1.08
N GLY A 45 -19.53 -2.24 -0.28
CA GLY A 45 -19.60 -3.52 0.45
C GLY A 45 -19.27 -4.77 -0.37
N SER A 46 -18.93 -4.68 -1.67
CA SER A 46 -18.61 -5.85 -2.50
C SER A 46 -17.19 -6.42 -2.33
N GLY A 47 -16.51 -6.14 -1.22
CA GLY A 47 -15.21 -6.74 -0.91
C GLY A 47 -13.99 -6.13 -1.58
N LYS A 48 -14.11 -5.04 -2.37
CA LYS A 48 -12.97 -4.41 -3.07
C LYS A 48 -11.79 -4.07 -2.15
N THR A 49 -12.10 -3.45 -1.01
CA THR A 49 -11.09 -3.08 -0.01
C THR A 49 -10.46 -4.32 0.64
N SER A 50 -11.26 -5.37 0.89
CA SER A 50 -10.77 -6.65 1.41
C SER A 50 -9.80 -7.29 0.43
N LEU A 51 -10.18 -7.38 -0.85
CA LEU A 51 -9.32 -7.91 -1.91
C LEU A 51 -8.03 -7.08 -2.05
N ALA A 52 -8.13 -5.74 -2.08
CA ALA A 52 -6.98 -4.86 -2.15
C ALA A 52 -6.04 -5.03 -0.93
N SER A 53 -6.59 -5.25 0.27
CA SER A 53 -5.82 -5.51 1.49
C SER A 53 -5.08 -6.84 1.45
N ILE A 54 -5.69 -7.88 0.89
CA ILE A 54 -5.05 -9.19 0.70
C ILE A 54 -3.94 -9.08 -0.34
N VAL A 55 -4.25 -8.52 -1.52
CA VAL A 55 -3.27 -8.28 -2.59
C VAL A 55 -2.10 -7.44 -2.10
N GLY A 56 -2.36 -6.46 -1.25
CA GLY A 56 -1.33 -5.63 -0.62
C GLY A 56 -0.62 -6.26 0.57
N LEU A 57 -0.90 -7.51 0.91
CA LEU A 57 -0.33 -8.24 2.06
C LEU A 57 -0.60 -7.57 3.42
N LEU A 58 -1.71 -6.81 3.55
CA LEU A 58 -2.17 -6.24 4.82
C LEU A 58 -3.07 -7.22 5.59
N ASN A 59 -3.84 -8.03 4.86
CA ASN A 59 -4.65 -9.10 5.41
C ASN A 59 -4.08 -10.45 4.97
N ASN A 60 -3.93 -11.39 5.92
CA ASN A 60 -3.38 -12.73 5.70
C ASN A 60 -4.43 -13.83 5.95
N ASP A 61 -5.63 -13.44 6.33
CA ASP A 61 -6.73 -14.35 6.63
C ASP A 61 -7.56 -14.57 5.34
N TYR A 62 -7.15 -15.55 4.56
CA TYR A 62 -7.79 -15.95 3.31
C TYR A 62 -7.47 -17.40 2.98
N ASP A 63 -8.37 -18.05 2.26
CA ASP A 63 -8.18 -19.34 1.60
C ASP A 63 -7.80 -19.15 0.13
N GLY A 64 -7.24 -20.18 -0.51
CA GLY A 64 -6.76 -20.11 -1.89
C GLY A 64 -5.28 -19.70 -1.98
N THR A 65 -4.85 -19.28 -3.17
CA THR A 65 -3.43 -18.97 -3.43
C THR A 65 -3.25 -17.52 -3.85
N LEU A 66 -2.29 -16.85 -3.22
CA LEU A 66 -1.75 -15.56 -3.62
C LEU A 66 -0.26 -15.72 -3.91
N SER A 67 0.17 -15.38 -5.10
CA SER A 67 1.60 -15.40 -5.46
C SER A 67 2.10 -14.09 -6.04
N TYR A 68 3.34 -13.75 -5.71
CA TYR A 68 4.10 -12.61 -6.26
C TYR A 68 5.32 -13.14 -7.04
N ASP A 69 5.45 -12.77 -8.32
CA ASP A 69 6.49 -13.27 -9.22
C ASP A 69 6.66 -14.80 -9.14
N GLY A 70 5.51 -15.51 -9.09
CA GLY A 70 5.46 -16.97 -8.99
C GLY A 70 5.83 -17.55 -7.62
N ARG A 71 6.05 -16.72 -6.60
CA ARG A 71 6.33 -17.17 -5.22
C ARG A 71 5.04 -17.14 -4.41
N ASP A 72 4.66 -18.30 -3.87
CA ASP A 72 3.48 -18.40 -3.00
C ASP A 72 3.70 -17.64 -1.69
N CYS A 73 2.76 -16.74 -1.37
CA CYS A 73 2.78 -15.96 -0.14
C CYS A 73 2.34 -16.77 1.09
N ALA A 74 1.73 -17.94 0.94
CA ALA A 74 1.33 -18.79 2.06
C ALA A 74 2.54 -19.26 2.89
N ALA A 75 3.69 -19.44 2.25
CA ALA A 75 4.94 -19.83 2.90
C ALA A 75 5.61 -18.69 3.71
N TRP A 76 5.11 -17.45 3.61
CA TRP A 76 5.76 -16.29 4.24
C TRP A 76 5.21 -16.06 5.65
N ASN A 77 6.11 -15.90 6.61
CA ASN A 77 5.76 -15.42 7.94
C ASN A 77 5.48 -13.89 7.94
N ASP A 78 4.97 -13.36 9.04
CA ASP A 78 4.60 -11.93 9.14
C ASP A 78 5.79 -10.99 8.91
N ALA A 79 7.00 -11.38 9.33
CA ALA A 79 8.20 -10.57 9.12
C ALA A 79 8.60 -10.52 7.64
N ASP A 80 8.46 -11.64 6.91
CA ASP A 80 8.74 -11.70 5.48
C ASP A 80 7.72 -10.89 4.69
N ARG A 81 6.42 -11.00 5.02
CA ARG A 81 5.32 -10.20 4.44
C ARG A 81 5.55 -8.70 4.70
N ALA A 82 5.87 -8.31 5.93
CA ALA A 82 6.16 -6.91 6.26
C ALA A 82 7.38 -6.38 5.50
N ARG A 83 8.44 -7.17 5.39
CA ARG A 83 9.64 -6.82 4.65
C ARG A 83 9.38 -6.67 3.16
N PHE A 84 8.61 -7.60 2.58
CA PHE A 84 8.22 -7.56 1.17
C PHE A 84 7.34 -6.33 0.92
N ARG A 85 6.28 -6.14 1.71
CA ARG A 85 5.38 -4.98 1.61
C ARG A 85 6.13 -3.66 1.65
N CYS A 86 7.05 -3.49 2.60
CA CYS A 86 7.87 -2.30 2.73
C CYS A 86 8.72 -1.99 1.48
N ARG A 87 9.10 -2.99 0.71
CA ARG A 87 9.98 -2.83 -0.46
C ARG A 87 9.22 -2.71 -1.77
N HIS A 88 8.10 -3.42 -1.89
CA HIS A 88 7.47 -3.69 -3.17
C HIS A 88 6.05 -3.12 -3.30
N VAL A 89 5.42 -2.70 -2.18
CA VAL A 89 4.02 -2.24 -2.20
C VAL A 89 3.91 -0.80 -1.70
N GLY A 90 3.29 0.06 -2.49
CA GLY A 90 2.90 1.41 -2.09
C GLY A 90 1.39 1.47 -1.86
N PHE A 91 0.95 2.17 -0.80
CA PHE A 91 -0.47 2.37 -0.50
C PHE A 91 -0.83 3.85 -0.47
N VAL A 92 -1.92 4.21 -1.15
CA VAL A 92 -2.61 5.48 -1.03
C VAL A 92 -3.99 5.22 -0.42
N PHE A 93 -4.13 5.46 0.87
CA PHE A 93 -5.40 5.24 1.58
C PHE A 93 -6.39 6.37 1.31
N GLN A 94 -7.69 6.05 1.34
CA GLN A 94 -8.78 7.00 1.11
C GLN A 94 -8.71 8.23 2.04
N ASN A 95 -8.35 8.03 3.32
CA ASN A 95 -8.21 9.09 4.33
C ASN A 95 -6.76 9.59 4.45
N TYR A 96 -5.93 9.40 3.42
CA TYR A 96 -4.51 9.73 3.35
C TYR A 96 -3.65 9.05 4.43
N SER A 97 -4.19 8.78 5.61
CA SER A 97 -3.53 8.11 6.76
C SER A 97 -2.14 8.68 7.05
N LEU A 98 -2.02 10.01 7.06
CA LEU A 98 -0.79 10.69 7.45
C LEU A 98 -0.64 10.64 8.97
N ILE A 99 0.59 10.46 9.45
CA ILE A 99 0.90 10.51 10.87
C ILE A 99 0.91 11.98 11.32
N PRO A 100 0.01 12.39 12.24
CA PRO A 100 -0.25 13.82 12.50
C PRO A 100 0.94 14.59 13.09
N HIS A 101 1.80 13.91 13.85
CA HIS A 101 2.96 14.49 14.52
C HIS A 101 4.26 14.42 13.69
N LEU A 102 4.19 13.93 12.46
CA LEU A 102 5.28 13.94 11.50
C LEU A 102 5.03 14.98 10.41
N SER A 103 6.06 15.71 10.05
CA SER A 103 6.02 16.62 8.90
C SER A 103 5.80 15.88 7.58
N ALA A 104 5.52 16.61 6.49
CA ALA A 104 5.31 16.02 5.18
C ALA A 104 6.49 15.13 4.73
N TRP A 105 7.74 15.63 4.85
CA TRP A 105 8.91 14.84 4.46
C TRP A 105 9.11 13.61 5.36
N GLU A 106 8.80 13.70 6.65
CA GLU A 106 8.91 12.57 7.58
C GLU A 106 7.86 11.50 7.28
N ASN A 107 6.62 11.90 6.97
CA ASN A 107 5.60 10.97 6.49
C ASN A 107 6.06 10.23 5.22
N VAL A 108 6.64 10.95 4.25
CA VAL A 108 7.16 10.36 3.01
C VAL A 108 8.39 9.48 3.27
N ALA A 109 9.19 9.81 4.28
CA ALA A 109 10.40 9.07 4.63
C ALA A 109 10.15 7.68 5.23
N LEU A 110 8.97 7.43 5.82
CA LEU A 110 8.67 6.22 6.58
C LEU A 110 9.03 4.91 5.85
N PRO A 111 8.63 4.67 4.58
CA PRO A 111 8.98 3.43 3.90
C PRO A 111 10.49 3.22 3.77
N LEU A 112 11.26 4.30 3.58
CA LEU A 112 12.71 4.23 3.47
C LEU A 112 13.38 3.97 4.83
N GLN A 113 12.82 4.50 5.92
CA GLN A 113 13.30 4.25 7.28
C GLN A 113 13.10 2.80 7.68
N TYR A 114 11.91 2.23 7.40
CA TYR A 114 11.60 0.82 7.69
C TYR A 114 12.44 -0.17 6.86
N ARG A 115 12.90 0.21 5.68
CA ARG A 115 13.84 -0.62 4.91
C ARG A 115 15.19 -0.80 5.59
N GLY A 116 15.58 0.16 6.42
CA GLY A 116 16.88 0.17 7.10
C GLY A 116 18.07 0.43 6.16
N GLY A 117 19.25 0.60 6.74
CA GLY A 117 20.52 0.71 5.98
C GLY A 117 20.72 1.98 5.16
N ILE A 118 19.76 2.92 5.14
CA ILE A 118 19.85 4.16 4.36
C ILE A 118 20.17 5.33 5.31
N PRO A 119 21.26 6.10 5.11
CA PRO A 119 21.54 7.27 5.93
C PRO A 119 20.42 8.30 5.91
N LEU A 120 20.08 8.90 7.06
CA LEU A 120 18.97 9.85 7.23
C LEU A 120 19.05 11.01 6.22
N ARG A 121 20.24 11.55 5.94
CA ARG A 121 20.43 12.60 4.95
C ARG A 121 19.99 12.20 3.54
N VAL A 122 20.15 10.91 3.18
CA VAL A 122 19.75 10.38 1.88
C VAL A 122 18.24 10.19 1.84
N ILE A 123 17.66 9.66 2.93
CA ILE A 123 16.21 9.52 3.10
C ILE A 123 15.53 10.89 2.96
N ARG A 124 15.98 11.89 3.72
CA ARG A 124 15.43 13.25 3.66
C ARG A 124 15.48 13.83 2.25
N ARG A 125 16.62 13.69 1.57
CA ARG A 125 16.78 14.16 0.19
C ARG A 125 15.80 13.48 -0.77
N ARG A 126 15.64 12.15 -0.66
CA ARG A 126 14.70 11.39 -1.50
C ARG A 126 13.25 11.79 -1.22
N ALA A 127 12.86 11.89 0.04
CA ALA A 127 11.53 12.31 0.46
C ALA A 127 11.20 13.73 -0.04
N SER A 128 12.12 14.71 0.14
CA SER A 128 11.93 16.06 -0.35
C SER A 128 11.82 16.12 -1.88
N ARG A 129 12.66 15.37 -2.60
CA ARG A 129 12.57 15.27 -4.06
C ARG A 129 11.22 14.73 -4.50
N MET A 130 10.73 13.66 -3.86
CA MET A 130 9.44 13.08 -4.19
C MET A 130 8.29 14.05 -3.94
N LEU A 131 8.33 14.83 -2.84
CA LEU A 131 7.35 15.89 -2.59
C LEU A 131 7.35 16.95 -3.71
N HIS A 132 8.51 17.37 -4.20
CA HIS A 132 8.59 18.26 -5.34
C HIS A 132 8.06 17.64 -6.63
N THR A 133 8.32 16.34 -6.87
CA THR A 133 7.81 15.60 -8.04
C THR A 133 6.27 15.60 -8.07
N VAL A 134 5.61 15.49 -6.91
CA VAL A 134 4.14 15.57 -6.83
C VAL A 134 3.61 17.03 -6.74
N GLY A 135 4.43 18.03 -7.01
CA GLY A 135 4.03 19.42 -7.10
C GLY A 135 3.91 20.16 -5.76
N LEU A 136 4.59 19.70 -4.70
CA LEU A 136 4.62 20.36 -3.41
C LEU A 136 5.89 21.22 -3.28
N GLY A 137 5.72 22.52 -2.94
CA GLY A 137 6.83 23.45 -2.78
C GLY A 137 7.63 23.24 -1.48
N SER A 138 8.81 23.87 -1.41
CA SER A 138 9.72 23.75 -0.26
C SER A 138 9.09 24.15 1.07
N ARG A 139 8.13 25.07 1.08
CA ARG A 139 7.37 25.48 2.28
C ARG A 139 6.59 24.31 2.88
N THR A 140 6.01 23.47 2.02
CA THR A 140 5.19 22.33 2.43
C THR A 140 6.01 21.17 3.00
N VAL A 141 7.26 21.02 2.57
CA VAL A 141 8.14 19.90 2.97
C VAL A 141 8.23 19.72 4.48
N CYS A 142 8.34 20.82 5.23
CA CYS A 142 8.43 20.81 6.69
C CYS A 142 7.10 21.06 7.40
N SER A 143 5.97 21.15 6.68
CA SER A 143 4.66 21.40 7.27
C SER A 143 4.09 20.13 7.88
N MET A 144 3.38 20.28 9.01
CA MET A 144 2.59 19.19 9.63
C MET A 144 1.29 18.98 8.83
N PRO A 145 0.71 17.77 8.85
CA PRO A 145 -0.55 17.46 8.16
C PRO A 145 -1.68 18.45 8.48
N SER A 146 -1.80 18.92 9.72
CA SER A 146 -2.81 19.88 10.15
C SER A 146 -2.71 21.26 9.48
N ARG A 147 -1.58 21.59 8.86
CA ARG A 147 -1.34 22.84 8.13
C ARG A 147 -1.44 22.68 6.62
N LEU A 148 -1.81 21.49 6.14
CA LEU A 148 -1.92 21.15 4.73
C LEU A 148 -3.40 21.10 4.33
N SER A 149 -3.71 21.61 3.15
CA SER A 149 -5.01 21.37 2.52
C SER A 149 -5.21 19.89 2.20
N GLY A 150 -6.46 19.44 2.03
CA GLY A 150 -6.76 18.05 1.68
C GLY A 150 -6.01 17.57 0.43
N GLY A 151 -5.94 18.43 -0.61
CA GLY A 151 -5.18 18.10 -1.82
C GLY A 151 -3.65 18.01 -1.59
N GLU A 152 -3.09 18.80 -0.67
CA GLU A 152 -1.68 18.67 -0.29
C GLU A 152 -1.44 17.41 0.52
N GLN A 153 -2.34 17.05 1.46
CA GLN A 153 -2.27 15.80 2.22
C GLN A 153 -2.34 14.58 1.29
N GLN A 154 -3.22 14.61 0.28
CA GLN A 154 -3.30 13.58 -0.73
C GLN A 154 -1.99 13.43 -1.50
N ARG A 155 -1.38 14.53 -1.94
CA ARG A 155 -0.07 14.50 -2.62
C ARG A 155 1.05 13.98 -1.72
N VAL A 156 1.04 14.28 -0.42
CA VAL A 156 1.98 13.70 0.56
C VAL A 156 1.78 12.19 0.66
N ALA A 157 0.54 11.70 0.70
CA ALA A 157 0.23 10.26 0.73
C ALA A 157 0.71 9.55 -0.55
N ILE A 158 0.51 10.18 -1.72
CA ILE A 158 1.01 9.67 -3.00
C ILE A 158 2.55 9.63 -3.00
N ALA A 159 3.20 10.70 -2.55
CA ALA A 159 4.66 10.75 -2.44
C ALA A 159 5.20 9.67 -1.51
N ARG A 160 4.53 9.41 -0.36
CA ARG A 160 4.88 8.33 0.56
C ARG A 160 4.77 6.95 -0.10
N ALA A 161 3.73 6.73 -0.87
CA ALA A 161 3.53 5.46 -1.57
C ALA A 161 4.61 5.20 -2.63
N LEU A 162 5.09 6.26 -3.31
CA LEU A 162 6.01 6.17 -4.45
C LEU A 162 7.50 6.26 -4.06
N VAL A 163 7.86 6.84 -2.90
CA VAL A 163 9.27 7.14 -2.54
C VAL A 163 10.17 5.92 -2.50
N GLY A 164 9.57 4.75 -2.30
CA GLY A 164 10.24 3.46 -2.26
C GLY A 164 10.43 2.81 -3.62
N ASP A 165 9.91 3.40 -4.69
CA ASP A 165 9.89 2.78 -6.03
C ASP A 165 9.23 1.38 -5.99
N PRO A 166 7.94 1.29 -5.62
CA PRO A 166 7.26 0.01 -5.44
C PRO A 166 6.93 -0.65 -6.79
N ASP A 167 6.87 -1.98 -6.80
CA ASP A 167 6.40 -2.76 -7.97
C ASP A 167 4.87 -2.72 -8.11
N LEU A 168 4.16 -2.55 -6.99
CA LEU A 168 2.69 -2.46 -6.91
C LEU A 168 2.27 -1.18 -6.20
N LEU A 169 1.35 -0.43 -6.80
CA LEU A 169 0.68 0.71 -6.18
C LEU A 169 -0.81 0.40 -6.04
N ILE A 170 -1.33 0.51 -4.81
CA ILE A 170 -2.75 0.35 -4.48
C ILE A 170 -3.31 1.71 -4.06
N CYS A 171 -4.39 2.16 -4.73
CA CYS A 171 -5.04 3.44 -4.52
C CYS A 171 -6.53 3.28 -4.17
#